data_23650e6b4f7317824c2a73f071feafc3
#
_entry.id   23650e6b4f7317824c2a73f071feafc3
#
_cell.length_a   1.000
_cell.length_b   1.000
_cell.length_c   1.000
_cell.angle_alpha   90.00
_cell.angle_beta   90.00
_cell.angle_gamma   90.00
#
_symmetry.space_group_name_H-M   'P 1'
#
loop_
_entity.id
_entity.type
_entity.pdbx_description
1 polymer ?
#
loop_
_entity_poly.entity_id
_entity_poly.type
_entity_poly.pdbx_seq_one_letter_code
_entity_poly.pdbx_strand_id
1 'polypeptide(L)'
;MKARFHSARRAAAGSPRARINWNTVLLEQIHLAGLPEPIHEYVFHANRNWRFDFCWRGDGLLVACEIEGGIWMQTDTGRSKGHAHPERFEQDCEKYNEAALYGWTLLRVTPDMIRDGRAIDWLDRALRT
;
A
#
# COMPACT_ATOMS: atom_id res chain seq x y z
N MET A 1 -1.49 -0.62 -29.65
CA MET A 1 -1.90 -0.77 -29.14
C MET A 1 -2.76 -0.26 -28.76
N LYS A 2 -3.48 -0.14 -28.53
CA LYS A 2 -4.34 0.30 -28.03
C LYS A 2 -5.39 -0.29 -28.01
N ALA A 3 -5.94 -0.69 -28.25
CA ALA A 3 -7.09 -1.23 -28.20
C ALA A 3 -7.25 -2.24 -27.34
N ARG A 4 -6.44 -2.78 -26.73
CA ARG A 4 -6.70 -3.79 -26.01
C ARG A 4 -7.43 -3.52 -24.90
N PHE A 5 -7.48 -2.43 -24.27
CA PHE A 5 -8.26 -2.41 -23.18
C PHE A 5 -9.58 -2.07 -23.40
N HIS A 6 -10.08 -1.89 -24.57
CA HIS A 6 -11.43 -1.75 -24.68
C HIS A 6 -12.14 -2.97 -24.54
N SER A 7 -11.62 -4.09 -24.87
CA SER A 7 -12.42 -5.25 -24.73
C SER A 7 -12.66 -5.55 -23.34
N ALA A 8 -11.80 -5.23 -22.51
CA ALA A 8 -12.06 -5.51 -21.13
C ALA A 8 -13.24 -4.79 -20.66
N ARG A 9 -13.46 -3.62 -21.08
CA ARG A 9 -14.60 -2.93 -20.64
C ARG A 9 -15.83 -3.49 -21.11
N ARG A 10 -15.87 -4.02 -22.27
CA ARG A 10 -17.06 -4.56 -22.69
C ARG A 10 -17.40 -5.73 -22.01
N ALA A 11 -16.45 -6.49 -21.64
CA ALA A 11 -16.75 -7.70 -20.97
C ALA A 11 -17.41 -7.48 -19.68
N ALA A 12 -17.44 -6.33 -19.23
CA ALA A 12 -18.05 -6.11 -17.97
C ALA A 12 -19.52 -6.19 -17.95
N ALA A 13 -20.16 -6.25 -19.05
CA ALA A 13 -21.58 -6.34 -19.02
C ALA A 13 -21.92 -7.62 -18.36
N GLY A 14 -22.55 -7.58 -17.25
CA GLY A 14 -22.97 -8.75 -16.56
C GLY A 14 -21.93 -9.43 -15.76
N SER A 15 -20.70 -8.97 -15.75
CA SER A 15 -19.71 -9.60 -14.92
C SER A 15 -19.08 -8.59 -14.01
N PRO A 16 -18.49 -9.05 -12.94
CA PRO A 16 -17.91 -8.14 -11.99
C PRO A 16 -16.75 -7.36 -12.58
N ARG A 17 -16.69 -6.10 -12.24
CA ARG A 17 -15.62 -5.32 -12.70
C ARG A 17 -14.35 -5.75 -12.02
N ALA A 18 -13.26 -5.86 -12.75
CA ALA A 18 -12.00 -6.24 -12.16
C ALA A 18 -11.51 -5.13 -11.23
N ARG A 19 -10.94 -5.52 -10.13
CA ARG A 19 -10.41 -4.58 -9.19
C ARG A 19 -9.00 -4.24 -9.56
N ILE A 20 -8.60 -3.00 -9.29
CA ILE A 20 -7.25 -2.58 -9.50
C ILE A 20 -6.41 -3.12 -8.37
N ASN A 21 -5.28 -3.70 -8.70
CA ASN A 21 -4.33 -4.17 -7.70
C ASN A 21 -3.34 -3.05 -7.44
N TRP A 22 -3.56 -2.31 -6.36
CA TRP A 22 -2.76 -1.14 -6.07
C TRP A 22 -1.32 -1.48 -5.68
N ASN A 23 -1.09 -2.70 -5.18
CA ASN A 23 0.28 -3.14 -4.95
C ASN A 23 1.04 -3.22 -6.26
N THR A 24 0.42 -3.74 -7.31
CA THR A 24 1.04 -3.81 -8.62
C THR A 24 1.30 -2.42 -9.19
N VAL A 25 0.34 -1.52 -9.05
CA VAL A 25 0.50 -0.17 -9.57
C VAL A 25 1.66 0.53 -8.89
N LEU A 26 1.72 0.44 -7.56
CA LEU A 26 2.80 1.10 -6.84
C LEU A 26 4.14 0.47 -7.18
N LEU A 27 4.20 -0.85 -7.31
CA LEU A 27 5.44 -1.51 -7.65
C LEU A 27 5.95 -1.04 -9.01
N GLU A 28 5.05 -0.87 -9.96
CA GLU A 28 5.45 -0.35 -11.26
C GLU A 28 6.00 1.05 -11.15
N GLN A 29 5.40 1.88 -10.32
CA GLN A 29 5.92 3.24 -10.11
C GLN A 29 7.30 3.20 -9.48
N ILE A 30 7.50 2.30 -8.54
CA ILE A 30 8.80 2.13 -7.89
C ILE A 30 9.86 1.77 -8.93
N HIS A 31 9.54 0.82 -9.82
CA HIS A 31 10.48 0.40 -10.85
C HIS A 31 10.75 1.52 -11.83
N LEU A 32 9.73 2.22 -12.26
CA LEU A 32 9.90 3.30 -13.21
C LEU A 32 10.71 4.46 -12.62
N ALA A 33 10.60 4.67 -11.33
CA ALA A 33 11.35 5.73 -10.68
C ALA A 33 12.81 5.33 -10.40
N GLY A 34 13.16 4.08 -10.66
CA GLY A 34 14.52 3.61 -10.41
C GLY A 34 14.85 3.45 -8.95
N LEU A 35 13.85 3.27 -8.10
CA LEU A 35 14.08 3.06 -6.68
C LEU A 35 14.48 1.61 -6.41
N PRO A 36 15.11 1.34 -5.28
CA PRO A 36 15.53 -0.04 -5.00
C PRO A 36 14.36 -0.99 -4.94
N GLU A 37 14.61 -2.25 -5.23
CA GLU A 37 13.58 -3.26 -5.21
C GLU A 37 13.12 -3.50 -3.79
N PRO A 38 11.82 -3.45 -3.50
CA PRO A 38 11.35 -3.67 -2.15
C PRO A 38 11.25 -5.15 -1.78
N ILE A 39 11.22 -5.42 -0.48
CA ILE A 39 10.86 -6.71 0.05
C ILE A 39 9.35 -6.67 0.25
N HIS A 40 8.67 -7.75 -0.15
CA HIS A 40 7.22 -7.81 -0.07
C HIS A 40 6.77 -8.59 1.16
N GLU A 41 5.68 -8.19 1.76
CA GLU A 41 5.03 -8.94 2.83
C GLU A 41 5.99 -9.31 3.95
N TYR A 42 6.75 -8.34 4.41
CA TYR A 42 7.79 -8.61 5.40
C TYR A 42 7.23 -8.59 6.80
N VAL A 43 7.47 -9.66 7.56
CA VAL A 43 7.06 -9.74 8.95
C VAL A 43 8.17 -9.12 9.79
N PHE A 44 7.89 -8.00 10.41
CA PHE A 44 8.94 -7.22 11.06
C PHE A 44 9.04 -7.44 12.57
N HIS A 45 8.01 -8.02 13.19
CA HIS A 45 7.95 -8.10 14.62
C HIS A 45 8.35 -9.49 15.10
N ALA A 46 9.04 -9.55 16.21
CA ALA A 46 9.56 -10.81 16.73
C ALA A 46 8.46 -11.76 17.17
N ASN A 47 7.35 -11.22 17.67
CA ASN A 47 6.30 -12.04 18.29
C ASN A 47 4.93 -11.91 17.65
N ARG A 48 4.78 -11.07 16.67
CA ARG A 48 3.49 -10.84 16.03
C ARG A 48 3.65 -11.07 14.53
N ASN A 49 2.56 -11.41 13.87
CA ASN A 49 2.62 -11.71 12.44
C ASN A 49 2.36 -10.49 11.57
N TRP A 50 2.57 -9.32 12.08
CA TRP A 50 2.36 -8.10 11.33
C TRP A 50 3.34 -8.00 10.18
N ARG A 51 2.84 -7.60 9.01
CA ARG A 51 3.63 -7.49 7.80
C ARG A 51 3.52 -6.13 7.21
N PHE A 52 4.56 -5.74 6.48
CA PHE A 52 4.49 -4.55 5.65
C PHE A 52 4.26 -4.99 4.21
N ASP A 53 3.46 -4.26 3.47
CA ASP A 53 3.27 -4.56 2.05
C ASP A 53 4.59 -4.48 1.32
N PHE A 54 5.34 -3.41 1.53
CA PHE A 54 6.65 -3.22 0.96
C PHE A 54 7.58 -2.69 2.00
N CYS A 55 8.83 -3.10 1.97
CA CYS A 55 9.83 -2.46 2.82
C CYS A 55 11.21 -2.53 2.21
N TRP A 56 12.08 -1.70 2.73
CA TRP A 56 13.48 -1.64 2.33
C TRP A 56 14.31 -1.63 3.59
N ARG A 57 15.20 -2.59 3.71
CA ARG A 57 16.07 -2.65 4.88
C ARG A 57 17.48 -2.97 4.41
N GLY A 58 18.43 -2.47 5.13
CA GLY A 58 19.83 -2.63 4.78
C GLY A 58 20.38 -1.32 4.30
N ASP A 59 21.69 -1.20 4.29
CA ASP A 59 22.40 0.01 3.84
C ASP A 59 21.89 1.25 4.56
N GLY A 60 21.57 1.10 5.83
CA GLY A 60 21.07 2.24 6.61
C GLY A 60 19.61 2.54 6.45
N LEU A 61 18.89 1.75 5.66
CA LEU A 61 17.48 1.98 5.44
C LEU A 61 16.61 1.11 6.33
N LEU A 62 15.53 1.68 6.82
CA LEU A 62 14.43 0.94 7.43
C LEU A 62 13.18 1.72 7.06
N VAL A 63 12.71 1.51 5.84
CA VAL A 63 11.54 2.21 5.29
C VAL A 63 10.49 1.20 4.94
N ALA A 64 9.25 1.44 5.30
CA ALA A 64 8.15 0.54 5.00
C ALA A 64 6.99 1.33 4.40
N CYS A 65 6.20 0.64 3.62
CA CYS A 65 5.02 1.24 3.01
C CYS A 65 3.84 0.30 3.14
N GLU A 66 2.72 0.84 3.61
CA GLU A 66 1.47 0.10 3.73
C GLU A 66 0.44 0.74 2.83
N ILE A 67 -0.27 -0.04 2.07
CA ILE A 67 -1.34 0.47 1.24
C ILE A 67 -2.65 0.29 2.00
N GLU A 68 -3.28 1.40 2.34
CA GLU A 68 -4.48 1.42 3.15
C GLU A 68 -5.69 1.39 2.26
N GLY A 69 -5.92 0.25 1.64
CA GLY A 69 -6.97 0.17 0.66
C GLY A 69 -8.32 -0.28 1.17
N GLY A 70 -8.30 -1.06 2.24
CA GLY A 70 -9.54 -1.65 2.71
C GLY A 70 -10.61 -0.64 3.07
N ILE A 71 -10.24 0.43 3.72
CA ILE A 71 -11.20 1.42 4.10
C ILE A 71 -11.81 2.09 2.89
N TRP A 72 -10.99 2.37 1.90
CA TRP A 72 -11.46 3.07 0.73
C TRP A 72 -12.25 2.23 -0.22
N MET A 73 -12.13 0.93 -0.13
CA MET A 73 -12.91 0.04 -0.96
C MET A 73 -14.35 -0.01 -0.53
N GLN A 74 -14.67 0.48 0.65
CA GLN A 74 -16.01 0.42 1.15
C GLN A 74 -16.77 1.71 1.01
N THR A 75 -16.16 2.72 0.44
CA THR A 75 -16.78 4.01 0.49
C THR A 75 -17.94 4.17 -0.44
N ASP A 76 -18.09 3.33 -1.43
CA ASP A 76 -19.24 3.47 -2.30
C ASP A 76 -20.51 3.16 -1.57
N THR A 77 -20.48 2.52 -0.42
CA THR A 77 -21.67 2.30 0.35
C THR A 77 -21.90 3.42 1.34
N GLY A 78 -21.01 4.37 1.40
CA GLY A 78 -21.15 5.45 2.32
C GLY A 78 -20.72 5.14 3.71
N ARG A 79 -20.08 4.01 3.93
CA ARG A 79 -19.71 3.64 5.22
C ARG A 79 -18.34 3.16 5.28
N SER A 80 -17.54 3.58 6.17
CA SER A 80 -16.21 3.13 6.36
C SER A 80 -16.16 2.01 7.34
N LYS A 81 -15.74 0.84 6.92
CA LYS A 81 -15.68 -0.25 7.80
C LYS A 81 -14.61 -0.09 8.83
N GLY A 82 -13.57 0.65 8.54
CA GLY A 82 -12.53 0.84 9.50
C GLY A 82 -13.00 1.55 10.73
N HIS A 83 -13.93 2.49 10.57
CA HIS A 83 -14.43 3.19 11.70
C HIS A 83 -15.41 2.35 12.47
N ALA A 84 -15.97 1.33 11.88
CA ALA A 84 -16.90 0.48 12.54
C ALA A 84 -16.26 -0.62 13.35
N HIS A 85 -14.95 -0.72 13.34
CA HIS A 85 -14.27 -1.81 14.03
C HIS A 85 -13.20 -1.26 14.97
N PRO A 86 -13.60 -0.85 16.16
CA PRO A 86 -12.64 -0.24 17.09
C PRO A 86 -11.46 -1.14 17.43
N GLU A 87 -11.68 -2.45 17.54
CA GLU A 87 -10.60 -3.33 17.86
C GLU A 87 -9.59 -3.40 16.73
N ARG A 88 -10.03 -3.29 15.49
CA ARG A 88 -9.10 -3.29 14.39
C ARG A 88 -8.27 -2.01 14.39
N PHE A 89 -8.91 -0.90 14.72
CA PHE A 89 -8.20 0.36 14.82
C PHE A 89 -7.15 0.29 15.92
N GLU A 90 -7.49 -0.31 17.05
CA GLU A 90 -6.55 -0.43 18.14
C GLU A 90 -5.37 -1.32 17.75
N GLN A 91 -5.63 -2.42 17.04
CA GLN A 91 -4.55 -3.29 16.57
C GLN A 91 -3.64 -2.56 15.59
N ASP A 92 -4.19 -1.71 14.76
CA ASP A 92 -3.38 -0.92 13.84
C ASP A 92 -2.49 0.04 14.63
N CYS A 93 -3.03 0.65 15.66
CA CYS A 93 -2.21 1.53 16.50
C CYS A 93 -1.06 0.77 17.13
N GLU A 94 -1.31 -0.45 17.60
CA GLU A 94 -0.27 -1.26 18.17
C GLU A 94 0.82 -1.55 17.14
N LYS A 95 0.41 -1.95 15.95
CA LYS A 95 1.35 -2.29 14.91
C LYS A 95 2.24 -1.11 14.56
N TYR A 96 1.62 0.06 14.39
CA TYR A 96 2.37 1.21 13.96
C TYR A 96 3.29 1.76 15.06
N ASN A 97 2.85 1.65 16.31
CA ASN A 97 3.69 2.05 17.41
C ASN A 97 4.91 1.14 17.53
N GLU A 98 4.69 -0.16 17.37
CA GLU A 98 5.79 -1.11 17.43
C GLU A 98 6.75 -0.90 16.26
N ALA A 99 6.21 -0.60 15.07
CA ALA A 99 7.07 -0.33 13.93
C ALA A 99 7.96 0.88 14.20
N ALA A 100 7.39 1.92 14.78
CA ALA A 100 8.16 3.12 15.11
C ALA A 100 9.25 2.80 16.12
N LEU A 101 8.93 1.98 17.11
CA LEU A 101 9.92 1.63 18.13
C LEU A 101 11.03 0.74 17.59
N TYR A 102 10.73 -0.04 16.55
CA TYR A 102 11.74 -0.84 15.88
C TYR A 102 12.59 0.01 14.93
N GLY A 103 12.26 1.28 14.76
CA GLY A 103 13.06 2.19 13.96
C GLY A 103 12.59 2.35 12.52
N TRP A 104 11.41 1.84 12.20
CA TRP A 104 10.93 1.95 10.83
C TRP A 104 10.34 3.33 10.53
N THR A 105 10.66 3.85 9.36
CA THR A 105 9.94 4.99 8.81
C THR A 105 8.81 4.38 8.01
N LEU A 106 7.61 4.48 8.52
CA LEU A 106 6.46 3.85 7.90
C LEU A 106 5.60 4.86 7.18
N LEU A 107 5.41 4.63 5.89
CA LEU A 107 4.56 5.47 5.07
C LEU A 107 3.27 4.73 4.79
N ARG A 108 2.14 5.37 5.03
CA ARG A 108 0.82 4.78 4.81
C ARG A 108 0.18 5.52 3.67
N VAL A 109 -0.20 4.82 2.63
CA VAL A 109 -0.71 5.47 1.43
C VAL A 109 -2.04 4.86 1.01
N THR A 110 -2.90 5.68 0.47
CA THR A 110 -4.20 5.24 -0.05
C THR A 110 -4.10 5.13 -1.57
N PRO A 111 -5.06 4.48 -2.21
CA PRO A 111 -5.09 4.44 -3.67
C PRO A 111 -5.04 5.81 -4.32
N ASP A 112 -5.71 6.81 -3.75
CA ASP A 112 -5.65 8.15 -4.31
C ASP A 112 -4.25 8.73 -4.25
N MET A 113 -3.52 8.46 -3.19
CA MET A 113 -2.16 8.94 -3.05
C MET A 113 -1.22 8.25 -4.02
N ILE A 114 -1.51 7.00 -4.36
CA ILE A 114 -0.73 6.29 -5.38
C ILE A 114 -1.05 6.90 -6.73
N ARG A 115 -2.34 7.09 -7.01
CA ARG A 115 -2.77 7.58 -8.30
C ARG A 115 -2.23 8.96 -8.61
N ASP A 116 -2.21 9.86 -7.64
CA ASP A 116 -1.84 11.23 -7.91
C ASP A 116 -0.35 11.53 -7.68
N GLY A 117 0.45 10.52 -7.37
CA GLY A 117 1.90 10.69 -7.30
C GLY A 117 2.46 11.04 -5.95
N ARG A 118 1.60 11.23 -4.93
CA ARG A 118 2.11 11.55 -3.60
C ARG A 118 2.90 10.40 -3.01
N ALA A 119 2.40 9.17 -3.21
CA ALA A 119 3.06 8.01 -2.63
C ALA A 119 4.47 7.84 -3.16
N ILE A 120 4.63 7.89 -4.48
CA ILE A 120 5.96 7.68 -5.06
C ILE A 120 6.90 8.83 -4.70
N ASP A 121 6.36 10.03 -4.53
CA ASP A 121 7.19 11.15 -4.11
C ASP A 121 7.72 10.92 -2.70
N TRP A 122 6.88 10.50 -1.79
CA TRP A 122 7.31 10.22 -0.43
C TRP A 122 8.35 9.10 -0.40
N LEU A 123 8.12 8.04 -1.19
CA LEU A 123 9.07 6.94 -1.23
C LEU A 123 10.41 7.40 -1.77
N ASP A 124 10.39 8.21 -2.80
CA ASP A 124 11.61 8.72 -3.37
C ASP A 124 12.40 9.51 -2.33
N ARG A 125 11.72 10.35 -1.59
CA ARG A 125 12.38 11.16 -0.56
C ARG A 125 12.92 10.29 0.56
N ALA A 126 12.19 9.26 0.96
CA ALA A 126 12.62 8.40 2.05
C ALA A 126 13.80 7.51 1.65
N LEU A 127 13.82 7.07 0.40
CA LEU A 127 14.81 6.10 -0.03
C LEU A 127 16.09 6.72 -0.57
N ARG A 128 16.04 7.97 -0.94
CA ARG A 128 17.22 8.61 -1.48
C ARG A 128 17.94 9.50 -0.50
N THR A 129 17.49 9.61 0.70
CA THR A 129 18.24 10.35 1.68
C THR A 129 19.33 9.49 2.33
#